data_26e19bfc3702c9d09079f6abb79c323a
#
_entry.id   26e19bfc3702c9d09079f6abb79c323a
#
_cell.length_a   1.000
_cell.length_b   1.000
_cell.length_c   1.000
_cell.angle_alpha   90.00
_cell.angle_beta   90.00
_cell.angle_gamma   90.00
#
_symmetry.space_group_name_H-M   'P 1'
#
loop_
_entity.id
_entity.type
_entity.pdbx_description
1 polymer ?
#
loop_
_entity_poly.entity_id
_entity_poly.type
_entity_poly.pdbx_seq_one_letter_code
_entity_poly.pdbx_strand_id
1 'polypeptide(L)'
;MSVHRSKSSWAQAYLIHKRHRKSGLSSPLYQRILYGISIAVIVLILSGCTTIQGAVDDSPSFEEGGKLRITATTGMIADAAREVGGEHVTVTGLMGPGVDPHMYKASQGDIRKLDDADLVLYNGLHLEGSMTKIMEKMSKSRHVVAVAENIDPTQLRYSEDGATEYDPHIWFDVSLWMNVTQTIEAALIEADPAHEADYRQNATQYLAALNTLHQEVQTKIASIPESGRVLITAHDAFGYYGDAYNIEVKGLQGISTAAEYGSKDVSDLRNELVERGIKAVFVESSVPSRSMEAIIAGARSMGHTVQIGGELFSDAMGEAGTEEGTYIGMVRHNTDTIVEALK
;
A
#
# COMPACT_ATOMS: atom_id res chain seq x y z
N MET A 1 -46.87 -5.95 51.34
CA MET A 1 -47.78 -4.83 51.15
C MET A 1 -48.02 -4.75 49.64
N SER A 2 -49.06 -5.39 49.06
CA SER A 2 -50.42 -4.90 48.94
C SER A 2 -50.42 -3.62 48.07
N VAL A 3 -51.09 -3.39 46.97
CA VAL A 3 -52.38 -3.86 46.46
C VAL A 3 -52.60 -3.17 45.08
N HIS A 4 -53.14 -3.74 44.15
CA HIS A 4 -54.37 -3.80 43.38
C HIS A 4 -54.32 -3.09 41.99
N ARG A 5 -54.56 -3.84 40.96
CA ARG A 5 -55.79 -4.02 40.18
C ARG A 5 -56.49 -2.75 39.69
N SER A 6 -56.72 -2.64 38.40
CA SER A 6 -58.09 -2.57 37.88
C SER A 6 -58.21 -2.83 36.40
N LYS A 7 -59.11 -3.73 36.07
CA LYS A 7 -59.70 -4.05 34.77
C LYS A 7 -60.87 -3.08 34.47
N SER A 8 -61.19 -2.91 33.16
CA SER A 8 -62.54 -2.93 32.60
C SER A 8 -62.47 -2.34 31.20
N SER A 9 -62.78 -3.09 30.17
CA SER A 9 -64.12 -3.47 29.71
C SER A 9 -64.87 -2.30 29.13
N TRP A 10 -65.14 -2.41 27.84
CA TRP A 10 -66.45 -2.20 27.26
C TRP A 10 -66.48 -2.76 25.84
N ALA A 11 -67.22 -3.86 25.71
CA ALA A 11 -67.80 -4.37 24.46
C ALA A 11 -69.22 -3.87 24.36
N GLN A 12 -69.71 -3.92 23.14
CA GLN A 12 -71.14 -3.90 22.77
C GLN A 12 -71.74 -2.61 22.25
N ALA A 13 -72.22 -2.78 21.16
CA ALA A 13 -73.58 -2.56 20.57
C ALA A 13 -73.42 -1.68 19.30
N TYR A 14 -74.03 -1.89 18.16
CA TYR A 14 -75.37 -2.51 17.90
C TYR A 14 -75.50 -2.71 16.37
N LEU A 15 -76.08 -3.84 16.01
CA LEU A 15 -76.75 -4.13 14.76
C LEU A 15 -77.96 -3.21 14.56
N ILE A 16 -78.37 -2.95 13.34
CA ILE A 16 -79.64 -2.62 12.72
C ILE A 16 -79.41 -1.75 11.51
N HIS A 17 -79.84 -1.93 10.29
CA HIS A 17 -80.99 -2.40 9.59
C HIS A 17 -80.74 -2.38 8.07
N LYS A 18 -80.79 -3.44 7.38
CA LYS A 18 -81.79 -3.94 6.45
C LYS A 18 -82.31 -3.01 5.34
N ARG A 19 -82.12 -3.51 4.12
CA ARG A 19 -83.10 -3.63 3.02
C ARG A 19 -83.12 -2.62 1.89
N HIS A 20 -83.06 -3.24 0.72
CA HIS A 20 -83.61 -2.89 -0.60
C HIS A 20 -82.72 -2.05 -1.51
N ARG A 21 -82.34 -2.47 -2.72
CA ARG A 21 -83.19 -2.92 -3.82
C ARG A 21 -82.38 -3.62 -4.92
N LYS A 22 -82.86 -4.74 -5.38
CA LYS A 22 -82.46 -5.38 -6.62
C LYS A 22 -83.03 -4.58 -7.82
N SER A 23 -82.20 -4.30 -8.79
CA SER A 23 -82.59 -4.19 -10.21
C SER A 23 -81.24 -4.32 -10.91
N GLY A 24 -80.81 -5.35 -11.53
CA GLY A 24 -81.40 -6.04 -12.64
C GLY A 24 -80.88 -5.39 -13.94
N LEU A 25 -79.70 -5.83 -14.43
CA LEU A 25 -79.36 -5.82 -15.86
C LEU A 25 -78.26 -6.85 -16.06
N SER A 26 -78.64 -8.10 -16.14
CA SER A 26 -77.79 -9.19 -16.61
C SER A 26 -78.03 -9.34 -18.12
N SER A 27 -77.38 -8.57 -18.93
CA SER A 27 -77.28 -8.95 -20.33
C SER A 27 -75.98 -9.82 -20.54
N PRO A 28 -76.10 -10.99 -21.15
CA PRO A 28 -74.99 -11.91 -21.36
C PRO A 28 -73.88 -11.28 -22.26
N LEU A 29 -74.20 -10.19 -22.93
CA LEU A 29 -73.25 -9.43 -23.75
C LEU A 29 -72.23 -8.62 -22.85
N TYR A 30 -72.69 -8.07 -21.73
CA TYR A 30 -71.87 -7.29 -20.83
C TYR A 30 -70.82 -8.16 -20.06
N GLN A 31 -71.25 -9.38 -19.70
CA GLN A 31 -70.33 -10.34 -19.08
C GLN A 31 -69.28 -10.84 -20.05
N ARG A 32 -69.61 -11.03 -21.33
CA ARG A 32 -68.62 -11.40 -22.37
C ARG A 32 -67.62 -10.30 -22.66
N ILE A 33 -68.03 -9.05 -22.64
CA ILE A 33 -67.14 -7.89 -22.80
C ILE A 33 -66.18 -7.73 -21.62
N LEU A 34 -66.68 -7.89 -20.38
CA LEU A 34 -65.86 -7.83 -19.18
C LEU A 34 -64.86 -8.98 -19.09
N TYR A 35 -65.22 -10.21 -19.51
CA TYR A 35 -64.30 -11.36 -19.58
C TYR A 35 -63.23 -11.14 -20.68
N GLY A 36 -63.60 -10.58 -21.81
CA GLY A 36 -62.68 -10.25 -22.90
C GLY A 36 -61.65 -9.21 -22.50
N ILE A 37 -62.07 -8.16 -21.80
CA ILE A 37 -61.18 -7.11 -21.28
C ILE A 37 -60.26 -7.64 -20.17
N SER A 38 -60.78 -8.50 -19.28
CA SER A 38 -59.98 -9.11 -18.21
C SER A 38 -58.88 -10.04 -18.78
N ILE A 39 -59.18 -10.83 -19.80
CA ILE A 39 -58.22 -11.71 -20.46
C ILE A 39 -57.16 -10.88 -21.23
N ALA A 40 -57.55 -9.81 -21.92
CA ALA A 40 -56.63 -8.92 -22.60
C ALA A 40 -55.66 -8.21 -21.66
N VAL A 41 -56.12 -7.78 -20.49
CA VAL A 41 -55.27 -7.15 -19.45
C VAL A 41 -54.32 -8.18 -18.80
N ILE A 42 -54.74 -9.41 -18.60
CA ILE A 42 -53.91 -10.49 -18.05
C ILE A 42 -52.83 -10.90 -19.07
N VAL A 43 -53.13 -10.94 -20.37
CA VAL A 43 -52.14 -11.24 -21.43
C VAL A 43 -51.13 -10.11 -21.57
N LEU A 44 -51.50 -8.83 -21.41
CA LEU A 44 -50.59 -7.70 -21.42
C LEU A 44 -49.65 -7.66 -20.19
N ILE A 45 -50.13 -8.17 -19.03
CA ILE A 45 -49.29 -8.22 -17.82
C ILE A 45 -48.30 -9.41 -17.87
N LEU A 46 -48.62 -10.50 -18.59
CA LEU A 46 -47.74 -11.67 -18.75
C LEU A 46 -46.66 -11.48 -19.82
N SER A 47 -46.77 -10.50 -20.71
CA SER A 47 -45.76 -10.20 -21.75
C SER A 47 -44.68 -9.20 -21.29
N GLY A 48 -44.76 -8.70 -20.04
CA GLY A 48 -43.84 -7.71 -19.49
C GLY A 48 -42.76 -8.24 -18.57
N CYS A 49 -42.69 -9.55 -18.31
CA CYS A 49 -41.61 -10.16 -17.52
C CYS A 49 -40.60 -10.89 -18.41
N THR A 50 -39.91 -10.17 -19.31
CA THR A 50 -38.54 -10.50 -19.58
C THR A 50 -37.75 -10.04 -18.37
N THR A 51 -37.42 -10.94 -17.47
CA THR A 51 -36.37 -10.76 -16.49
C THR A 51 -35.09 -10.48 -17.26
N ILE A 52 -34.74 -9.20 -17.41
CA ILE A 52 -33.36 -8.81 -17.59
C ILE A 52 -32.70 -9.22 -16.25
N GLN A 53 -32.23 -10.46 -16.20
CA GLN A 53 -31.17 -10.86 -15.32
C GLN A 53 -29.92 -10.20 -15.88
N GLY A 54 -29.83 -8.87 -15.72
CA GLY A 54 -28.58 -8.20 -15.74
C GLY A 54 -27.85 -8.76 -14.53
N ALA A 55 -26.80 -9.54 -14.75
CA ALA A 55 -25.76 -9.68 -13.77
C ALA A 55 -25.49 -8.25 -13.32
N VAL A 56 -25.66 -7.99 -12.03
CA VAL A 56 -25.07 -6.80 -11.43
C VAL A 56 -23.58 -7.08 -11.52
N ASP A 57 -22.96 -6.51 -12.56
CA ASP A 57 -21.55 -6.44 -12.66
C ASP A 57 -21.14 -5.47 -11.54
N ASP A 58 -20.69 -6.02 -10.43
CA ASP A 58 -20.17 -5.31 -9.27
C ASP A 58 -18.75 -4.77 -9.56
N SER A 59 -18.37 -4.72 -10.82
CA SER A 59 -17.19 -4.01 -11.26
C SER A 59 -17.39 -2.53 -10.93
N PRO A 60 -16.42 -1.87 -10.28
CA PRO A 60 -16.50 -0.43 -10.03
C PRO A 60 -16.70 0.27 -11.38
N SER A 61 -17.85 0.88 -11.56
CA SER A 61 -18.18 1.65 -12.77
C SER A 61 -17.35 2.93 -12.73
N PHE A 62 -16.22 2.93 -13.44
CA PHE A 62 -15.55 4.17 -13.79
C PHE A 62 -16.50 5.02 -14.63
N GLU A 63 -16.61 6.32 -14.32
CA GLU A 63 -17.17 7.25 -15.30
C GLU A 63 -16.32 7.14 -16.56
N GLU A 64 -16.93 6.87 -17.69
CA GLU A 64 -16.28 6.71 -18.99
C GLU A 64 -15.41 7.95 -19.27
N GLY A 65 -14.07 7.80 -19.19
CA GLY A 65 -13.08 8.88 -19.30
C GLY A 65 -12.47 9.40 -17.98
N GLY A 66 -12.78 8.81 -16.83
CA GLY A 66 -12.13 9.10 -15.54
C GLY A 66 -10.79 8.40 -15.37
N LYS A 67 -9.82 9.01 -14.65
CA LYS A 67 -8.56 8.36 -14.28
C LYS A 67 -8.77 7.42 -13.10
N LEU A 68 -8.09 6.26 -13.12
CA LEU A 68 -8.05 5.34 -11.97
C LEU A 68 -7.41 6.04 -10.76
N ARG A 69 -8.12 6.12 -9.65
CA ARG A 69 -7.65 6.76 -8.42
C ARG A 69 -6.92 5.75 -7.56
N ILE A 70 -5.63 5.96 -7.39
CA ILE A 70 -4.76 5.07 -6.62
C ILE A 70 -4.31 5.77 -5.35
N THR A 71 -4.38 5.07 -4.22
CA THR A 71 -3.71 5.50 -2.99
C THR A 71 -2.60 4.51 -2.67
N ALA A 72 -1.36 5.01 -2.60
CA ALA A 72 -0.18 4.23 -2.25
C ALA A 72 0.33 4.64 -0.86
N THR A 73 0.84 3.70 -0.09
CA THR A 73 1.35 3.98 1.26
C THR A 73 2.64 4.78 1.22
N THR A 74 3.66 4.29 0.51
CA THR A 74 4.98 4.92 0.44
C THR A 74 5.21 5.67 -0.87
N GLY A 75 6.21 6.56 -0.87
CA GLY A 75 6.62 7.32 -2.05
C GLY A 75 7.07 6.42 -3.18
N MET A 76 7.85 5.36 -2.88
CA MET A 76 8.39 4.41 -3.85
C MET A 76 7.26 3.70 -4.62
N ILE A 77 6.24 3.23 -3.90
CA ILE A 77 5.07 2.59 -4.51
C ILE A 77 4.28 3.59 -5.34
N ALA A 78 4.11 4.81 -4.84
CA ALA A 78 3.41 5.87 -5.56
C ALA A 78 4.11 6.25 -6.86
N ASP A 79 5.44 6.26 -6.87
CA ASP A 79 6.26 6.53 -8.06
C ASP A 79 6.11 5.40 -9.10
N ALA A 80 6.31 4.15 -8.70
CA ALA A 80 6.12 3.00 -9.59
C ALA A 80 4.70 2.94 -10.18
N ALA A 81 3.67 3.26 -9.37
CA ALA A 81 2.30 3.31 -9.85
C ALA A 81 2.07 4.44 -10.88
N ARG A 82 2.77 5.59 -10.77
CA ARG A 82 2.74 6.67 -11.77
C ARG A 82 3.46 6.26 -13.05
N GLU A 83 4.63 5.65 -12.92
CA GLU A 83 5.44 5.20 -14.07
C GLU A 83 4.69 4.16 -14.92
N VAL A 84 4.02 3.20 -14.28
CA VAL A 84 3.24 2.16 -14.98
C VAL A 84 1.89 2.70 -15.45
N GLY A 85 1.19 3.47 -14.61
CA GLY A 85 -0.16 3.96 -14.88
C GLY A 85 -0.23 5.09 -15.92
N GLY A 86 0.83 5.89 -16.04
CA GLY A 86 0.92 6.99 -17.00
C GLY A 86 -0.23 7.99 -16.86
N GLU A 87 -0.83 8.35 -18.00
CA GLU A 87 -1.92 9.33 -18.05
C GLU A 87 -3.28 8.80 -17.55
N HIS A 88 -3.40 7.47 -17.38
CA HIS A 88 -4.67 6.83 -17.02
C HIS A 88 -4.91 6.78 -15.51
N VAL A 89 -3.95 7.21 -14.69
CA VAL A 89 -4.05 7.15 -13.23
C VAL A 89 -3.93 8.52 -12.55
N THR A 90 -4.46 8.61 -11.35
CA THR A 90 -4.18 9.68 -10.39
C THR A 90 -3.70 9.05 -9.11
N VAL A 91 -2.42 9.25 -8.74
CA VAL A 91 -1.80 8.57 -7.60
C VAL A 91 -1.60 9.53 -6.43
N THR A 92 -2.16 9.16 -5.29
CA THR A 92 -1.97 9.84 -4.00
C THR A 92 -1.05 9.01 -3.11
N GLY A 93 0.09 9.57 -2.71
CA GLY A 93 0.93 9.00 -1.65
C GLY A 93 0.40 9.40 -0.26
N LEU A 94 0.41 8.48 0.70
CA LEU A 94 0.06 8.78 2.09
C LEU A 94 1.24 9.34 2.86
N MET A 95 2.39 8.69 2.71
CA MET A 95 3.63 9.02 3.42
C MET A 95 4.53 9.81 2.48
N GLY A 96 4.80 11.04 2.86
CA GLY A 96 5.67 11.95 2.11
C GLY A 96 7.15 11.81 2.49
N PRO A 97 8.00 12.71 1.99
CA PRO A 97 9.43 12.75 2.32
C PRO A 97 9.68 12.76 3.82
N GLY A 98 10.66 12.00 4.28
CA GLY A 98 11.07 11.91 5.69
C GLY A 98 10.05 11.24 6.62
N VAL A 99 8.98 10.65 6.11
CA VAL A 99 7.98 9.95 6.92
C VAL A 99 8.39 8.49 7.09
N ASP A 100 8.49 8.05 8.33
CA ASP A 100 8.80 6.68 8.73
C ASP A 100 7.52 5.81 8.65
N PRO A 101 7.45 4.79 7.77
CA PRO A 101 6.29 3.92 7.61
C PRO A 101 6.05 2.98 8.79
N HIS A 102 7.09 2.57 9.52
CA HIS A 102 6.95 1.68 10.67
C HIS A 102 6.17 2.34 11.81
N MET A 103 6.38 3.65 11.98
CA MET A 103 5.76 4.45 13.04
C MET A 103 4.52 5.22 12.59
N TYR A 104 4.18 5.15 11.29
CA TYR A 104 3.09 5.93 10.71
C TYR A 104 1.74 5.54 11.28
N LYS A 105 0.97 6.55 11.66
CA LYS A 105 -0.40 6.40 12.15
C LYS A 105 -1.34 7.19 11.24
N ALA A 106 -2.19 6.46 10.52
CA ALA A 106 -3.16 7.07 9.61
C ALA A 106 -4.08 8.06 10.34
N SER A 107 -4.17 9.27 9.82
CA SER A 107 -5.14 10.26 10.23
C SER A 107 -6.53 9.93 9.66
N GLN A 108 -7.58 10.62 10.14
CA GLN A 108 -8.90 10.53 9.51
C GLN A 108 -8.90 10.99 8.05
N GLY A 109 -7.99 11.90 7.69
CA GLY A 109 -7.78 12.33 6.31
C GLY A 109 -7.24 11.21 5.44
N ASP A 110 -6.30 10.44 5.96
CA ASP A 110 -5.71 9.31 5.23
C ASP A 110 -6.70 8.16 5.06
N ILE A 111 -7.53 7.89 6.09
CA ILE A 111 -8.62 6.91 5.96
C ILE A 111 -9.58 7.33 4.84
N ARG A 112 -9.91 8.62 4.70
CA ARG A 112 -10.75 9.08 3.58
C ARG A 112 -10.06 8.89 2.22
N LYS A 113 -8.75 9.20 2.10
CA LYS A 113 -8.00 8.95 0.86
C LYS A 113 -8.02 7.47 0.47
N LEU A 114 -7.87 6.57 1.47
CA LEU A 114 -7.97 5.12 1.26
C LEU A 114 -9.40 4.72 0.85
N ASP A 115 -10.41 5.29 1.49
CA ASP A 115 -11.81 5.00 1.17
C ASP A 115 -12.24 5.53 -0.20
N ASP A 116 -11.67 6.63 -0.66
CA ASP A 116 -11.97 7.25 -1.94
C ASP A 116 -11.20 6.63 -3.12
N ALA A 117 -10.20 5.78 -2.83
CA ALA A 117 -9.39 5.13 -3.86
C ALA A 117 -10.13 3.98 -4.55
N ASP A 118 -9.88 3.81 -5.84
CA ASP A 118 -10.34 2.68 -6.63
C ASP A 118 -9.39 1.49 -6.46
N LEU A 119 -8.09 1.77 -6.24
CA LEU A 119 -7.04 0.80 -5.94
C LEU A 119 -6.15 1.33 -4.81
N VAL A 120 -5.87 0.50 -3.83
CA VAL A 120 -4.92 0.78 -2.75
C VAL A 120 -3.70 -0.12 -2.89
N LEU A 121 -2.51 0.48 -2.88
CA LEU A 121 -1.23 -0.22 -2.94
C LEU A 121 -0.45 0.01 -1.64
N TYR A 122 0.01 -1.06 -1.03
CA TYR A 122 0.84 -1.01 0.18
C TYR A 122 1.99 -2.01 0.09
N ASN A 123 3.06 -1.82 0.87
CA ASN A 123 4.23 -2.69 0.76
C ASN A 123 3.93 -4.14 1.14
N GLY A 124 3.27 -4.35 2.24
CA GLY A 124 3.17 -5.65 2.88
C GLY A 124 4.38 -5.94 3.76
N LEU A 125 4.61 -7.22 4.10
CA LEU A 125 5.74 -7.66 4.93
C LEU A 125 5.83 -6.90 6.27
N HIS A 126 4.70 -6.45 6.80
CA HIS A 126 4.57 -5.67 8.05
C HIS A 126 5.24 -4.28 8.06
N LEU A 127 5.67 -3.72 6.92
CA LEU A 127 6.25 -2.38 6.85
C LEU A 127 5.34 -1.35 7.51
N GLU A 128 4.06 -1.33 7.13
CA GLU A 128 3.09 -0.33 7.57
C GLU A 128 2.59 -0.56 8.99
N GLY A 129 3.20 -1.44 9.74
CA GLY A 129 2.98 -1.65 11.18
C GLY A 129 1.52 -1.57 11.61
N SER A 130 1.13 -0.43 12.19
CA SER A 130 -0.22 -0.23 12.71
C SER A 130 -1.32 -0.17 11.64
N MET A 131 -0.98 0.06 10.37
CA MET A 131 -1.95 0.10 9.26
C MET A 131 -2.26 -1.28 8.67
N THR A 132 -1.44 -2.30 8.92
CA THR A 132 -1.64 -3.67 8.38
C THR A 132 -3.07 -4.17 8.59
N LYS A 133 -3.61 -4.01 9.81
CA LYS A 133 -5.00 -4.42 10.13
C LYS A 133 -6.06 -3.63 9.37
N ILE A 134 -5.76 -2.37 9.02
CA ILE A 134 -6.66 -1.54 8.21
C ILE A 134 -6.69 -2.10 6.79
N MET A 135 -5.51 -2.38 6.20
CA MET A 135 -5.37 -2.96 4.86
C MET A 135 -6.05 -4.34 4.77
N GLU A 136 -5.80 -5.23 5.73
CA GLU A 136 -6.46 -6.54 5.82
C GLU A 136 -7.99 -6.46 5.92
N LYS A 137 -8.51 -5.43 6.59
CA LYS A 137 -9.95 -5.23 6.68
C LYS A 137 -10.51 -4.69 5.37
N MET A 138 -9.82 -3.75 4.74
CA MET A 138 -10.24 -3.13 3.48
C MET A 138 -10.20 -4.11 2.32
N SER A 139 -9.21 -5.02 2.27
CA SER A 139 -9.07 -6.02 1.20
C SER A 139 -10.25 -6.98 1.08
N LYS A 140 -11.10 -7.07 2.10
CA LYS A 140 -12.34 -7.91 2.08
C LYS A 140 -13.45 -7.32 1.21
N SER A 141 -13.40 -6.04 0.89
CA SER A 141 -14.47 -5.32 0.20
C SER A 141 -13.97 -4.28 -0.82
N ARG A 142 -12.66 -4.13 -0.96
CA ARG A 142 -12.02 -3.16 -1.86
C ARG A 142 -10.80 -3.78 -2.52
N HIS A 143 -10.37 -3.21 -3.63
CA HIS A 143 -9.16 -3.62 -4.31
C HIS A 143 -7.94 -3.06 -3.56
N VAL A 144 -7.31 -3.90 -2.76
CA VAL A 144 -6.14 -3.58 -1.93
C VAL A 144 -5.08 -4.63 -2.18
N VAL A 145 -3.91 -4.22 -2.65
CA VAL A 145 -2.82 -5.11 -3.07
C VAL A 145 -1.56 -4.83 -2.25
N ALA A 146 -0.99 -5.88 -1.66
CA ALA A 146 0.35 -5.85 -1.09
C ALA A 146 1.35 -6.05 -2.23
N VAL A 147 2.15 -5.03 -2.56
CA VAL A 147 3.00 -5.09 -3.75
C VAL A 147 4.12 -6.13 -3.64
N ALA A 148 4.45 -6.59 -2.43
CA ALA A 148 5.41 -7.66 -2.17
C ALA A 148 4.81 -9.08 -2.28
N GLU A 149 3.50 -9.24 -2.47
CA GLU A 149 2.82 -10.54 -2.33
C GLU A 149 3.26 -11.61 -3.35
N ASN A 150 3.75 -11.19 -4.50
CA ASN A 150 4.19 -12.08 -5.59
C ASN A 150 5.71 -12.33 -5.61
N ILE A 151 6.46 -11.83 -4.62
CA ILE A 151 7.89 -12.14 -4.49
C ILE A 151 8.03 -13.58 -3.97
N ASP A 152 8.89 -14.36 -4.62
CA ASP A 152 9.20 -15.73 -4.16
C ASP A 152 9.75 -15.66 -2.72
N PRO A 153 9.14 -16.37 -1.76
CA PRO A 153 9.60 -16.37 -0.37
C PRO A 153 11.07 -16.75 -0.19
N THR A 154 11.67 -17.48 -1.13
CA THR A 154 13.10 -17.84 -1.11
C THR A 154 14.01 -16.65 -1.40
N GLN A 155 13.49 -15.56 -1.94
CA GLN A 155 14.20 -14.31 -2.20
C GLN A 155 14.04 -13.31 -1.06
N LEU A 156 13.14 -13.59 -0.10
CA LEU A 156 12.90 -12.71 1.03
C LEU A 156 13.90 -12.97 2.15
N ARG A 157 14.43 -11.89 2.73
CA ARG A 157 15.28 -11.95 3.92
C ARG A 157 14.40 -12.12 5.16
N TYR A 158 14.90 -12.89 6.12
CA TYR A 158 14.34 -12.90 7.47
C TYR A 158 14.98 -11.82 8.32
N SER A 159 14.23 -11.26 9.25
CA SER A 159 14.77 -10.43 10.32
C SER A 159 15.84 -11.20 11.11
N GLU A 160 16.98 -10.57 11.38
CA GLU A 160 18.08 -11.18 12.14
C GLU A 160 17.72 -11.48 13.61
N ASP A 161 16.72 -10.80 14.14
CA ASP A 161 16.24 -10.94 15.53
C ASP A 161 15.59 -12.30 15.85
N GLY A 162 15.66 -13.27 14.93
CA GLY A 162 15.04 -14.58 15.08
C GLY A 162 13.52 -14.55 15.05
N ALA A 163 12.96 -13.43 14.62
CA ALA A 163 11.55 -13.27 14.33
C ALA A 163 11.16 -14.09 13.10
N THR A 164 9.92 -14.53 13.07
CA THR A 164 9.32 -15.22 11.91
C THR A 164 8.89 -14.24 10.83
N GLU A 165 9.33 -13.00 10.90
CA GLU A 165 8.94 -11.92 10.02
C GLU A 165 10.03 -11.66 8.97
N TYR A 166 9.59 -11.30 7.77
CA TYR A 166 10.49 -10.90 6.69
C TYR A 166 10.90 -9.44 6.83
N ASP A 167 12.11 -9.13 6.35
CA ASP A 167 12.58 -7.77 6.12
C ASP A 167 11.70 -7.10 5.04
N PRO A 168 11.04 -5.97 5.33
CA PRO A 168 10.12 -5.33 4.39
C PRO A 168 10.81 -4.41 3.36
N HIS A 169 12.12 -4.13 3.48
CA HIS A 169 12.85 -3.11 2.71
C HIS A 169 13.25 -3.59 1.30
N ILE A 170 12.31 -4.24 0.61
CA ILE A 170 12.52 -4.89 -0.70
C ILE A 170 12.93 -3.91 -1.81
N TRP A 171 12.64 -2.61 -1.67
CA TRP A 171 12.97 -1.60 -2.67
C TRP A 171 14.47 -1.35 -2.82
N PHE A 172 15.29 -1.85 -1.92
CA PHE A 172 16.74 -1.72 -2.00
C PHE A 172 17.41 -2.77 -2.88
N ASP A 173 16.73 -3.87 -3.22
CA ASP A 173 17.12 -4.71 -4.35
C ASP A 173 16.30 -4.32 -5.59
N VAL A 174 16.94 -3.66 -6.54
CA VAL A 174 16.26 -3.22 -7.78
C VAL A 174 15.67 -4.42 -8.55
N SER A 175 16.25 -5.63 -8.43
CA SER A 175 15.69 -6.81 -9.06
C SER A 175 14.38 -7.28 -8.41
N LEU A 176 14.24 -7.15 -7.09
CA LEU A 176 12.96 -7.37 -6.39
C LEU A 176 11.96 -6.26 -6.73
N TRP A 177 12.44 -5.01 -6.89
CA TRP A 177 11.56 -3.91 -7.30
C TRP A 177 11.00 -4.08 -8.71
N MET A 178 11.67 -4.79 -9.59
CA MET A 178 11.09 -5.22 -10.88
C MET A 178 9.91 -6.18 -10.67
N ASN A 179 9.95 -7.10 -9.71
CA ASN A 179 8.81 -7.95 -9.37
C ASN A 179 7.63 -7.12 -8.79
N VAL A 180 7.93 -6.15 -7.93
CA VAL A 180 6.94 -5.19 -7.42
C VAL A 180 6.27 -4.43 -8.57
N THR A 181 7.05 -3.96 -9.54
CA THR A 181 6.54 -3.27 -10.74
C THR A 181 5.57 -4.14 -11.52
N GLN A 182 5.87 -5.44 -11.68
CA GLN A 182 4.96 -6.39 -12.36
C GLN A 182 3.68 -6.65 -11.54
N THR A 183 3.77 -6.66 -10.22
CA THR A 183 2.58 -6.77 -9.35
C THR A 183 1.69 -5.54 -9.50
N ILE A 184 2.28 -4.34 -9.54
CA ILE A 184 1.56 -3.09 -9.78
C ILE A 184 0.92 -3.09 -11.18
N GLU A 185 1.64 -3.52 -12.23
CA GLU A 185 1.09 -3.66 -13.58
C GLU A 185 -0.16 -4.56 -13.58
N ALA A 186 -0.07 -5.73 -12.96
CA ALA A 186 -1.19 -6.66 -12.88
C ALA A 186 -2.40 -6.05 -12.15
N ALA A 187 -2.16 -5.36 -11.03
CA ALA A 187 -3.21 -4.70 -10.26
C ALA A 187 -3.90 -3.57 -11.06
N LEU A 188 -3.14 -2.79 -11.85
CA LEU A 188 -3.69 -1.75 -12.72
C LEU A 188 -4.56 -2.35 -13.82
N ILE A 189 -4.11 -3.42 -14.46
CA ILE A 189 -4.86 -4.12 -15.53
C ILE A 189 -6.16 -4.73 -14.97
N GLU A 190 -6.12 -5.30 -13.76
CA GLU A 190 -7.31 -5.84 -13.09
C GLU A 190 -8.32 -4.73 -12.76
N ALA A 191 -7.82 -3.58 -12.26
CA ALA A 191 -8.68 -2.46 -11.89
C ALA A 191 -9.23 -1.70 -13.10
N ASP A 192 -8.47 -1.63 -14.20
CA ASP A 192 -8.81 -0.86 -15.41
C ASP A 192 -8.35 -1.59 -16.67
N PRO A 193 -9.05 -2.66 -17.06
CA PRO A 193 -8.67 -3.47 -18.24
C PRO A 193 -8.79 -2.73 -19.58
N ALA A 194 -9.47 -1.58 -19.61
CA ALA A 194 -9.61 -0.79 -20.82
C ALA A 194 -8.26 -0.21 -21.31
N HIS A 195 -7.31 0.02 -20.41
CA HIS A 195 -6.00 0.59 -20.69
C HIS A 195 -4.84 -0.43 -20.55
N GLU A 196 -5.14 -1.73 -20.58
CA GLU A 196 -4.15 -2.82 -20.45
C GLU A 196 -2.92 -2.63 -21.35
N ALA A 197 -3.12 -2.26 -22.62
CA ALA A 197 -2.03 -2.13 -23.58
C ALA A 197 -1.04 -1.03 -23.18
N ASP A 198 -1.53 0.10 -22.66
CA ASP A 198 -0.72 1.22 -22.22
C ASP A 198 0.04 0.89 -20.94
N TYR A 199 -0.61 0.23 -19.97
CA TYR A 199 0.05 -0.25 -18.76
C TYR A 199 1.18 -1.23 -19.05
N ARG A 200 0.98 -2.19 -19.95
CA ARG A 200 2.04 -3.12 -20.41
C ARG A 200 3.19 -2.40 -21.11
N GLN A 201 2.90 -1.42 -21.93
CA GLN A 201 3.91 -0.65 -22.62
C GLN A 201 4.76 0.16 -21.60
N ASN A 202 4.11 0.87 -20.69
CA ASN A 202 4.77 1.67 -19.67
C ASN A 202 5.60 0.79 -18.71
N ALA A 203 5.04 -0.32 -18.23
CA ALA A 203 5.76 -1.29 -17.40
C ALA A 203 7.01 -1.82 -18.12
N THR A 204 6.91 -2.16 -19.41
CA THR A 204 8.07 -2.62 -20.19
C THR A 204 9.18 -1.56 -20.23
N GLN A 205 8.83 -0.29 -20.42
CA GLN A 205 9.80 0.82 -20.44
C GLN A 205 10.44 1.03 -19.06
N TYR A 206 9.63 1.02 -18.00
CA TYR A 206 10.11 1.21 -16.64
C TYR A 206 11.00 0.05 -16.18
N LEU A 207 10.63 -1.21 -16.48
CA LEU A 207 11.45 -2.40 -16.22
C LEU A 207 12.80 -2.35 -16.94
N ALA A 208 12.87 -1.83 -18.17
CA ALA A 208 14.13 -1.63 -18.87
C ALA A 208 15.01 -0.58 -18.19
N ALA A 209 14.42 0.50 -17.68
CA ALA A 209 15.13 1.51 -16.91
C ALA A 209 15.64 0.97 -15.57
N LEU A 210 14.82 0.16 -14.85
CA LEU A 210 15.22 -0.52 -13.63
C LEU A 210 16.36 -1.51 -13.85
N ASN A 211 16.33 -2.28 -14.93
CA ASN A 211 17.44 -3.19 -15.27
C ASN A 211 18.76 -2.42 -15.53
N THR A 212 18.67 -1.25 -16.17
CA THR A 212 19.83 -0.37 -16.36
C THR A 212 20.33 0.15 -15.02
N LEU A 213 19.44 0.60 -14.14
CA LEU A 213 19.77 1.04 -12.78
C LEU A 213 20.47 -0.06 -11.98
N HIS A 214 19.92 -1.29 -12.01
CA HIS A 214 20.52 -2.44 -11.32
C HIS A 214 21.98 -2.67 -11.71
N GLN A 215 22.28 -2.66 -13.01
CA GLN A 215 23.64 -2.82 -13.53
C GLN A 215 24.55 -1.62 -13.17
N GLU A 216 23.99 -0.43 -13.18
CA GLU A 216 24.69 0.80 -12.76
C GLU A 216 25.12 0.71 -11.29
N VAL A 217 24.20 0.32 -10.40
CA VAL A 217 24.50 0.14 -8.96
C VAL A 217 25.55 -0.93 -8.75
N GLN A 218 25.42 -2.10 -9.38
CA GLN A 218 26.41 -3.18 -9.29
C GLN A 218 27.81 -2.68 -9.67
N THR A 219 27.90 -1.95 -10.78
CA THR A 219 29.18 -1.43 -11.27
C THR A 219 29.79 -0.40 -10.31
N LYS A 220 28.97 0.50 -9.80
CA LYS A 220 29.42 1.56 -8.87
C LYS A 220 29.89 0.96 -7.54
N ILE A 221 29.12 0.07 -6.92
CA ILE A 221 29.51 -0.55 -5.65
C ILE A 221 30.75 -1.45 -5.82
N ALA A 222 30.84 -2.18 -6.92
CA ALA A 222 32.05 -2.96 -7.22
C ALA A 222 33.33 -2.11 -7.35
N SER A 223 33.23 -0.81 -7.57
CA SER A 223 34.36 0.11 -7.61
C SER A 223 34.97 0.47 -6.23
N ILE A 224 34.23 0.19 -5.15
CA ILE A 224 34.72 0.31 -3.77
C ILE A 224 35.65 -0.88 -3.49
N PRO A 225 36.85 -0.66 -2.91
CA PRO A 225 37.71 -1.77 -2.48
C PRO A 225 36.93 -2.73 -1.55
N GLU A 226 37.11 -4.04 -1.68
CA GLU A 226 36.36 -5.04 -0.93
C GLU A 226 36.43 -4.81 0.60
N SER A 227 37.61 -4.44 1.11
CA SER A 227 37.78 -4.12 2.53
C SER A 227 37.06 -2.84 2.99
N GLY A 228 36.61 -2.00 2.06
CA GLY A 228 35.87 -0.78 2.33
C GLY A 228 34.35 -0.92 2.15
N ARG A 229 33.87 -2.08 1.69
CA ARG A 229 32.44 -2.32 1.46
C ARG A 229 31.70 -2.62 2.75
N VAL A 230 31.62 -1.63 3.62
CA VAL A 230 30.88 -1.71 4.90
C VAL A 230 30.01 -0.47 5.03
N LEU A 231 28.71 -0.67 4.99
CA LEU A 231 27.68 0.35 5.10
C LEU A 231 27.11 0.35 6.51
N ILE A 232 27.31 1.43 7.27
CA ILE A 232 26.81 1.59 8.62
C ILE A 232 25.71 2.66 8.62
N THR A 233 24.50 2.29 9.06
CA THR A 233 23.28 3.10 8.98
C THR A 233 22.60 3.25 10.35
N ALA A 234 21.63 4.16 10.45
CA ALA A 234 20.90 4.39 11.69
C ALA A 234 19.94 3.26 12.02
N HIS A 235 19.29 2.63 11.00
CA HIS A 235 18.52 1.41 11.17
C HIS A 235 18.85 0.39 10.06
N ASP A 236 18.45 -0.86 10.22
CA ASP A 236 18.77 -1.96 9.32
C ASP A 236 17.77 -2.07 8.15
N ALA A 237 17.78 -1.04 7.28
CA ALA A 237 16.94 -1.01 6.08
C ALA A 237 17.64 -1.54 4.82
N PHE A 238 18.97 -1.56 4.80
CA PHE A 238 19.74 -1.80 3.58
C PHE A 238 20.14 -3.26 3.37
N GLY A 239 19.53 -4.19 4.11
CA GLY A 239 19.89 -5.61 4.04
C GLY A 239 19.80 -6.20 2.63
N TYR A 240 18.70 -5.95 1.89
CA TYR A 240 18.57 -6.35 0.49
C TYR A 240 19.60 -5.69 -0.44
N TYR A 241 19.95 -4.41 -0.18
CA TYR A 241 21.01 -3.74 -0.90
C TYR A 241 22.36 -4.44 -0.70
N GLY A 242 22.64 -4.85 0.53
CA GLY A 242 23.85 -5.59 0.90
C GLY A 242 24.00 -6.88 0.11
N ASP A 243 22.93 -7.67 0.06
CA ASP A 243 22.93 -8.97 -0.66
C ASP A 243 23.03 -8.78 -2.17
N ALA A 244 22.24 -7.84 -2.73
CA ALA A 244 22.19 -7.61 -4.18
C ALA A 244 23.51 -7.07 -4.75
N TYR A 245 24.24 -6.26 -3.96
CA TYR A 245 25.40 -5.51 -4.45
C TYR A 245 26.73 -5.83 -3.75
N ASN A 246 26.75 -6.87 -2.89
CA ASN A 246 27.93 -7.36 -2.20
C ASN A 246 28.65 -6.28 -1.36
N ILE A 247 27.88 -5.65 -0.46
CA ILE A 247 28.37 -4.74 0.57
C ILE A 247 27.81 -5.16 1.92
N GLU A 248 28.66 -5.26 2.94
CA GLU A 248 28.24 -5.57 4.31
C GLU A 248 27.39 -4.42 4.88
N VAL A 249 26.24 -4.72 5.47
CA VAL A 249 25.33 -3.72 6.04
C VAL A 249 25.19 -3.94 7.54
N LYS A 250 25.20 -2.87 8.31
CA LYS A 250 24.89 -2.87 9.75
C LYS A 250 24.09 -1.65 10.13
N GLY A 251 22.90 -1.87 10.67
CA GLY A 251 22.11 -0.86 11.33
C GLY A 251 22.43 -0.76 12.83
N LEU A 252 22.29 0.42 13.41
CA LEU A 252 22.29 0.58 14.87
C LEU A 252 20.99 0.05 15.46
N GLN A 253 19.86 0.41 14.86
CA GLN A 253 18.52 -0.05 15.21
C GLN A 253 18.17 -1.22 14.30
N GLY A 254 17.31 -2.12 14.79
CA GLY A 254 16.84 -3.26 14.00
C GLY A 254 16.02 -2.85 12.78
N ILE A 255 15.50 -3.84 12.07
CA ILE A 255 14.70 -3.67 10.83
C ILE A 255 13.53 -2.71 11.01
N SER A 256 12.81 -2.77 12.13
CA SER A 256 11.74 -1.82 12.43
C SER A 256 12.27 -0.71 13.35
N THR A 257 12.05 0.53 12.95
CA THR A 257 12.34 1.72 13.78
C THR A 257 11.46 1.79 15.03
N ALA A 258 10.39 0.99 15.13
CA ALA A 258 9.60 0.80 16.33
C ALA A 258 10.34 -0.01 17.42
N ALA A 259 11.39 -0.76 17.06
CA ALA A 259 12.23 -1.48 18.01
C ALA A 259 13.16 -0.50 18.74
N GLU A 260 13.29 -0.66 20.06
CA GLU A 260 14.21 0.14 20.86
C GLU A 260 15.62 -0.49 20.81
N TYR A 261 16.64 0.36 20.69
CA TYR A 261 18.04 -0.03 20.88
C TYR A 261 18.56 0.46 22.23
N GLY A 262 19.45 -0.31 22.83
CA GLY A 262 20.01 0.00 24.15
C GLY A 262 21.40 0.63 24.10
N SER A 263 21.90 1.04 25.28
CA SER A 263 23.26 1.56 25.41
C SER A 263 24.34 0.50 25.04
N LYS A 264 24.00 -0.76 25.10
CA LYS A 264 24.89 -1.85 24.69
C LYS A 264 25.08 -1.83 23.16
N ASP A 265 24.01 -1.71 22.40
CA ASP A 265 24.05 -1.70 20.93
C ASP A 265 24.88 -0.51 20.41
N VAL A 266 24.67 0.67 21.01
CA VAL A 266 25.50 1.87 20.74
C VAL A 266 26.97 1.62 21.04
N SER A 267 27.27 0.93 22.15
CA SER A 267 28.65 0.64 22.55
C SER A 267 29.31 -0.41 21.67
N ASP A 268 28.56 -1.44 21.29
CA ASP A 268 29.05 -2.53 20.41
C ASP A 268 29.37 -1.99 19.02
N LEU A 269 28.43 -1.23 18.40
CA LEU A 269 28.66 -0.64 17.09
C LEU A 269 29.84 0.36 17.12
N ARG A 270 29.93 1.21 18.15
CA ARG A 270 31.07 2.09 18.32
C ARG A 270 32.40 1.33 18.40
N ASN A 271 32.47 0.25 19.19
CA ASN A 271 33.67 -0.56 19.35
C ASN A 271 34.06 -1.20 18.00
N GLU A 272 33.10 -1.70 17.27
CA GLU A 272 33.32 -2.26 15.93
C GLU A 272 33.89 -1.23 14.95
N LEU A 273 33.35 0.00 14.92
CA LEU A 273 33.90 1.08 14.12
C LEU A 273 35.39 1.31 14.41
N VAL A 274 35.76 1.30 15.69
CA VAL A 274 37.17 1.50 16.12
C VAL A 274 38.04 0.30 15.75
N GLU A 275 37.60 -0.93 16.06
CA GLU A 275 38.35 -2.15 15.85
C GLU A 275 38.60 -2.42 14.36
N ARG A 276 37.61 -2.17 13.53
CA ARG A 276 37.69 -2.38 12.07
C ARG A 276 38.27 -1.18 11.30
N GLY A 277 38.43 -0.05 11.99
CA GLY A 277 38.94 1.18 11.36
C GLY A 277 37.96 1.80 10.35
N ILE A 278 36.64 1.61 10.58
CA ILE A 278 35.59 2.15 9.70
C ILE A 278 35.56 3.67 9.82
N LYS A 279 35.61 4.38 8.70
CA LYS A 279 35.81 5.84 8.65
C LYS A 279 34.53 6.62 8.37
N ALA A 280 33.49 5.97 7.83
CA ALA A 280 32.24 6.62 7.46
C ALA A 280 31.04 5.85 8.01
N VAL A 281 30.04 6.60 8.46
CA VAL A 281 28.69 6.13 8.80
C VAL A 281 27.69 7.04 8.11
N PHE A 282 26.45 6.57 7.92
CA PHE A 282 25.46 7.32 7.18
C PHE A 282 24.26 7.65 8.08
N VAL A 283 23.73 8.86 7.91
CA VAL A 283 22.45 9.25 8.48
C VAL A 283 21.33 9.00 7.47
N GLU A 284 20.09 9.03 7.92
CA GLU A 284 18.95 8.69 7.11
C GLU A 284 17.89 9.79 7.16
N SER A 285 17.17 10.00 6.05
CA SER A 285 16.15 11.04 5.93
C SER A 285 14.92 10.79 6.81
N SER A 286 14.63 9.53 7.15
CA SER A 286 13.46 9.12 7.97
C SER A 286 13.77 8.84 9.43
N VAL A 287 15.06 8.83 9.83
CA VAL A 287 15.50 8.50 11.19
C VAL A 287 16.33 9.66 11.79
N PRO A 288 16.09 10.06 13.05
CA PRO A 288 16.86 11.12 13.68
C PRO A 288 18.37 10.82 13.78
N SER A 289 19.24 11.75 13.35
CA SER A 289 20.69 11.60 13.29
C SER A 289 21.40 11.48 14.65
N ARG A 290 20.72 11.84 15.74
CA ARG A 290 21.31 11.98 17.10
C ARG A 290 22.04 10.71 17.56
N SER A 291 21.52 9.54 17.25
CA SER A 291 22.15 8.26 17.63
C SER A 291 23.50 8.06 16.93
N MET A 292 23.58 8.37 15.64
CA MET A 292 24.79 8.29 14.86
C MET A 292 25.84 9.34 15.32
N GLU A 293 25.40 10.54 15.65
CA GLU A 293 26.26 11.58 16.25
C GLU A 293 26.88 11.14 17.57
N ALA A 294 26.10 10.43 18.42
CA ALA A 294 26.60 9.89 19.68
C ALA A 294 27.67 8.80 19.45
N ILE A 295 27.48 7.91 18.49
CA ILE A 295 28.45 6.87 18.11
C ILE A 295 29.74 7.52 17.61
N ILE A 296 29.65 8.52 16.74
CA ILE A 296 30.83 9.28 16.22
C ILE A 296 31.60 9.94 17.37
N ALA A 297 30.89 10.61 18.28
CA ALA A 297 31.51 11.25 19.44
C ALA A 297 32.20 10.22 20.35
N GLY A 298 31.58 9.06 20.56
CA GLY A 298 32.13 7.93 21.30
C GLY A 298 33.41 7.37 20.67
N ALA A 299 33.41 7.11 19.35
CA ALA A 299 34.57 6.64 18.61
C ALA A 299 35.75 7.65 18.67
N ARG A 300 35.44 8.95 18.55
CA ARG A 300 36.42 10.01 18.71
C ARG A 300 37.06 10.01 20.08
N SER A 301 36.32 9.76 21.15
CA SER A 301 36.87 9.67 22.53
C SER A 301 37.86 8.50 22.69
N MET A 302 37.74 7.48 21.83
CA MET A 302 38.68 6.34 21.76
C MET A 302 39.84 6.55 20.77
N GLY A 303 39.99 7.76 20.22
CA GLY A 303 41.04 8.11 19.29
C GLY A 303 40.78 7.74 17.83
N HIS A 304 39.58 7.32 17.49
CA HIS A 304 39.20 6.96 16.13
C HIS A 304 38.30 8.04 15.51
N THR A 305 38.65 8.47 14.28
CA THR A 305 37.89 9.50 13.56
C THR A 305 36.93 8.83 12.59
N VAL A 306 35.63 9.08 12.82
CA VAL A 306 34.52 8.65 11.96
C VAL A 306 33.83 9.90 11.45
N GLN A 307 33.41 9.89 10.19
CA GLN A 307 32.68 10.98 9.55
C GLN A 307 31.25 10.52 9.17
N ILE A 308 30.33 11.48 9.03
CA ILE A 308 29.08 11.24 8.31
C ILE A 308 29.43 11.24 6.82
N GLY A 309 29.26 10.10 6.16
CA GLY A 309 29.52 9.92 4.73
C GLY A 309 28.46 10.60 3.85
N GLY A 310 27.29 10.82 4.41
CA GLY A 310 26.17 11.50 3.77
C GLY A 310 24.83 11.11 4.37
N GLU A 311 23.77 11.68 3.83
CA GLU A 311 22.39 11.31 4.15
C GLU A 311 21.85 10.37 3.06
N LEU A 312 21.24 9.28 3.47
CA LEU A 312 20.59 8.30 2.60
C LEU A 312 19.07 8.39 2.75
N PHE A 313 18.39 8.22 1.66
CA PHE A 313 16.94 7.98 1.67
C PHE A 313 16.70 6.50 1.98
N SER A 314 16.13 6.22 3.14
CA SER A 314 15.83 4.84 3.55
C SER A 314 14.36 4.49 3.32
N ASP A 315 13.47 4.90 4.22
CA ASP A 315 12.05 4.54 4.17
C ASP A 315 11.20 5.55 3.41
N ALA A 316 11.81 6.64 2.97
CA ALA A 316 11.16 7.70 2.20
C ALA A 316 12.09 8.17 1.09
N MET A 317 11.50 8.68 0.00
CA MET A 317 12.21 9.35 -1.09
C MET A 317 12.38 10.84 -0.79
N GLY A 318 13.11 11.53 -1.68
CA GLY A 318 13.24 13.00 -1.66
C GLY A 318 11.93 13.71 -2.02
N GLU A 319 12.01 15.05 -2.04
CA GLU A 319 10.87 15.91 -2.33
C GLU A 319 10.35 15.72 -3.76
N ALA A 320 9.02 15.79 -3.91
CA ALA A 320 8.40 15.69 -5.22
C ALA A 320 8.92 16.77 -6.18
N GLY A 321 9.28 16.36 -7.40
CA GLY A 321 9.82 17.24 -8.43
C GLY A 321 11.34 17.39 -8.37
N THR A 322 12.04 16.78 -7.43
CA THR A 322 13.49 16.58 -7.44
C THR A 322 13.85 15.25 -8.10
N GLU A 323 15.12 15.04 -8.41
CA GLU A 323 15.60 13.76 -8.95
C GLU A 323 15.38 12.64 -7.91
N GLU A 324 15.70 12.89 -6.65
CA GLU A 324 15.54 11.98 -5.52
C GLU A 324 14.06 11.74 -5.14
N GLY A 325 13.15 12.55 -5.66
CA GLY A 325 11.71 12.36 -5.57
C GLY A 325 11.16 11.26 -6.48
N THR A 326 12.03 10.59 -7.25
CA THR A 326 11.75 9.37 -8.02
C THR A 326 12.50 8.18 -7.44
N TYR A 327 11.98 6.97 -7.63
CA TYR A 327 12.66 5.75 -7.16
C TYR A 327 14.06 5.60 -7.78
N ILE A 328 14.19 5.81 -9.08
CA ILE A 328 15.47 5.71 -9.79
C ILE A 328 16.47 6.77 -9.28
N GLY A 329 16.02 8.00 -9.09
CA GLY A 329 16.86 9.07 -8.58
C GLY A 329 17.30 8.86 -7.14
N MET A 330 16.39 8.37 -6.27
CA MET A 330 16.72 8.01 -4.90
C MET A 330 17.81 6.92 -4.83
N VAL A 331 17.68 5.84 -5.59
CA VAL A 331 18.67 4.74 -5.60
C VAL A 331 20.02 5.23 -6.14
N ARG A 332 20.03 6.09 -7.15
CA ARG A 332 21.26 6.71 -7.67
C ARG A 332 21.93 7.59 -6.64
N HIS A 333 21.16 8.48 -6.00
CA HIS A 333 21.67 9.34 -4.93
C HIS A 333 22.32 8.51 -3.81
N ASN A 334 21.63 7.51 -3.31
CA ASN A 334 22.14 6.63 -2.25
C ASN A 334 23.44 5.95 -2.70
N THR A 335 23.44 5.38 -3.91
CA THR A 335 24.60 4.69 -4.46
C THR A 335 25.82 5.63 -4.61
N ASP A 336 25.61 6.83 -5.14
CA ASP A 336 26.66 7.80 -5.35
C ASP A 336 27.23 8.31 -4.01
N THR A 337 26.35 8.59 -3.03
CA THR A 337 26.73 8.98 -1.67
C THR A 337 27.55 7.89 -0.98
N ILE A 338 27.13 6.61 -1.09
CA ILE A 338 27.88 5.48 -0.51
C ILE A 338 29.26 5.35 -1.18
N VAL A 339 29.32 5.39 -2.51
CA VAL A 339 30.57 5.23 -3.26
C VAL A 339 31.56 6.38 -2.97
N GLU A 340 31.08 7.62 -2.89
CA GLU A 340 31.91 8.77 -2.58
C GLU A 340 32.54 8.67 -1.18
N ALA A 341 31.80 8.20 -0.20
CA ALA A 341 32.27 8.12 1.18
C ALA A 341 33.17 6.90 1.46
N LEU A 342 33.00 5.79 0.72
CA LEU A 342 33.70 4.53 0.99
C LEU A 342 34.87 4.22 0.03
N LYS A 343 35.04 4.98 -1.03
CA LYS A 343 36.10 4.82 -2.02
C LYS A 343 37.34 5.62 -1.61
#